data_f08bca38533b2f2b720faabd76c4bdb6
#
_entry.id   f08bca38533b2f2b720faabd76c4bdb6
#
_cell.length_a   1.000
_cell.length_b   1.000
_cell.length_c   1.000
_cell.angle_alpha   90.00
_cell.angle_beta   90.00
_cell.angle_gamma   90.00
#
_symmetry.space_group_name_H-M   'P 1'
#
loop_
_entity.id
_entity.type
_entity.pdbx_description
1 polymer ?
#
loop_
_entity_poly.entity_id
_entity_poly.type
_entity_poly.pdbx_seq_one_letter_code
_entity_poly.pdbx_strand_id
1 'polypeptide(L)'
;MAIAETAHETQQEHSGEGNPYENRARDRRALFTTGGVGALAAALFLLIRGGLTDDAYITIDYARNLAFHGHWGMIEQEFANTATSPLNVLVLAAFTFLLRQPVLALGVVFVLANATLAHSLHRTARHSGLPWFTGLLGTLLVLLNPFLLSSAGLEMTLASALLGLLLLGATSHNRVLFGTAAGLLALTRLDLGVFVLALLIGRPSLWRKWWRWLIPGCAAALPWFAFSWWAFGSAVPDTLVIKQLQEHWGDWDFGNGLQLYYTAYPAATAAALSAAVLGAVALPVWLITRSLRRAGARDIHPWALLGLGGAAHFYVYTLLGVPPYHWYYVPSMIGLSVFGAAAVGAVATTVAVKRSALPLLATTMVVALGAGVVVNQARVVLDTGTPWKHASITTNWAKPSDYARIGEMVGDIVGEGTVRSPGEIGTLAYFCECAVVDGLADRGYLAPEIRKRIDEAGPVTSSVLRANYRNFTPTEPREVDYVLHRVMGPGPDPAWNIDSPWTEPAHLTIEPVD
;
A
#
# COMPACT_ATOMS: atom_id res chain seq x y z
N MET A 1 46.65 0.86 -51.03
CA MET A 1 45.65 0.01 -50.47
C MET A 1 45.58 0.13 -48.92
N ALA A 2 46.10 1.20 -48.33
CA ALA A 2 46.18 1.42 -46.89
C ALA A 2 45.46 2.71 -46.40
N ILE A 3 44.72 3.39 -47.25
CA ILE A 3 44.02 4.65 -46.91
C ILE A 3 42.50 4.45 -46.80
N ALA A 4 41.96 3.27 -47.19
CA ALA A 4 40.52 2.97 -47.14
C ALA A 4 40.10 2.26 -45.85
N GLU A 5 41.00 1.70 -45.07
CA GLU A 5 40.66 0.96 -43.84
C GLU A 5 40.48 1.87 -42.61
N THR A 6 41.17 3.03 -42.58
CA THR A 6 41.11 3.98 -41.48
C THR A 6 39.83 4.84 -41.46
N ALA A 7 39.06 4.89 -42.58
CA ALA A 7 37.79 5.62 -42.64
C ALA A 7 36.60 4.79 -42.16
N HIS A 8 36.70 3.47 -42.08
CA HIS A 8 35.62 2.59 -41.60
C HIS A 8 35.63 2.39 -40.07
N GLU A 9 36.80 2.48 -39.42
CA GLU A 9 36.86 2.36 -37.95
C GLU A 9 36.37 3.61 -37.23
N THR A 10 36.52 4.81 -37.82
CA THR A 10 36.04 6.06 -37.20
C THR A 10 34.52 6.26 -37.31
N GLN A 11 33.80 5.52 -38.14
CA GLN A 11 32.33 5.57 -38.23
C GLN A 11 31.60 4.59 -37.32
N GLN A 12 32.28 3.59 -36.78
CA GLN A 12 31.63 2.62 -35.85
C GLN A 12 31.67 3.04 -34.37
N GLU A 13 32.51 3.97 -33.96
CA GLU A 13 32.55 4.48 -32.58
C GLU A 13 31.49 5.56 -32.26
N HIS A 14 30.82 6.13 -33.26
CA HIS A 14 29.84 7.21 -33.07
C HIS A 14 28.38 6.76 -33.09
N SER A 15 28.07 5.45 -33.14
CA SER A 15 26.69 4.93 -33.19
C SER A 15 26.10 4.61 -31.82
N GLY A 16 26.78 4.92 -30.71
CA GLY A 16 26.33 4.60 -29.34
C GLY A 16 25.74 5.76 -28.50
N GLU A 17 26.01 7.00 -28.87
CA GLU A 17 25.50 8.17 -28.15
C GLU A 17 24.27 8.74 -28.85
N GLY A 18 23.08 8.39 -28.35
CA GLY A 18 21.84 8.99 -28.82
C GLY A 18 21.89 10.51 -28.76
N ASN A 19 21.29 11.18 -29.75
CA ASN A 19 21.31 12.63 -29.95
C ASN A 19 21.05 13.37 -28.61
N PRO A 20 22.01 14.23 -28.14
CA PRO A 20 21.92 14.92 -26.86
C PRO A 20 20.62 15.75 -26.70
N TYR A 21 20.08 16.27 -27.80
CA TYR A 21 18.81 17.01 -27.80
C TYR A 21 17.61 16.09 -27.53
N GLU A 22 17.59 14.87 -28.09
CA GLU A 22 16.54 13.89 -27.80
C GLU A 22 16.60 13.39 -26.35
N ASN A 23 17.78 13.18 -25.81
CA ASN A 23 17.96 12.78 -24.43
C ASN A 23 17.48 13.88 -23.48
N ARG A 24 17.83 15.14 -23.73
CA ARG A 24 17.31 16.28 -22.94
C ARG A 24 15.81 16.46 -23.03
N ALA A 25 15.21 16.28 -24.20
CA ALA A 25 13.75 16.35 -24.36
C ALA A 25 13.04 15.22 -23.61
N ARG A 26 13.61 14.01 -23.61
CA ARG A 26 13.09 12.84 -22.89
C ARG A 26 13.20 13.01 -21.36
N ASP A 27 14.30 13.56 -20.87
CA ASP A 27 14.48 13.81 -19.43
C ASP A 27 13.57 14.93 -18.94
N ARG A 28 13.34 15.99 -19.74
CA ARG A 28 12.32 17.02 -19.43
C ARG A 28 10.91 16.42 -19.33
N ARG A 29 10.51 15.51 -20.23
CA ARG A 29 9.19 14.84 -20.14
C ARG A 29 9.07 14.01 -18.88
N ALA A 30 10.10 13.28 -18.48
CA ALA A 30 10.11 12.54 -17.21
C ALA A 30 9.91 13.49 -16.01
N LEU A 31 10.59 14.62 -16.00
CA LEU A 31 10.48 15.62 -14.94
C LEU A 31 9.07 16.23 -14.90
N PHE A 32 8.52 16.62 -16.05
CA PHE A 32 7.16 17.19 -16.13
C PHE A 32 6.08 16.19 -15.72
N THR A 33 6.18 14.92 -16.15
CA THR A 33 5.21 13.89 -15.74
C THR A 33 5.29 13.60 -14.24
N THR A 34 6.50 13.47 -13.69
CA THR A 34 6.72 13.25 -12.26
C THR A 34 6.23 14.44 -11.44
N GLY A 35 6.56 15.67 -11.84
CA GLY A 35 6.11 16.90 -11.17
C GLY A 35 4.59 17.09 -11.27
N GLY A 36 4.00 16.83 -12.43
CA GLY A 36 2.54 16.89 -12.62
C GLY A 36 1.78 15.88 -11.77
N VAL A 37 2.28 14.65 -11.66
CA VAL A 37 1.72 13.64 -10.75
C VAL A 37 1.89 14.06 -9.30
N GLY A 38 3.04 14.62 -8.92
CA GLY A 38 3.25 15.15 -7.57
C GLY A 38 2.26 16.27 -7.22
N ALA A 39 2.02 17.21 -8.15
CA ALA A 39 1.04 18.27 -7.97
C ALA A 39 -0.40 17.72 -7.85
N LEU A 40 -0.76 16.74 -8.70
CA LEU A 40 -2.04 16.06 -8.61
C LEU A 40 -2.20 15.32 -7.28
N ALA A 41 -1.17 14.59 -6.84
CA ALA A 41 -1.18 13.89 -5.55
C ALA A 41 -1.33 14.88 -4.38
N ALA A 42 -0.66 16.04 -4.42
CA ALA A 42 -0.83 17.09 -3.42
C ALA A 42 -2.27 17.63 -3.38
N ALA A 43 -2.85 17.93 -4.53
CA ALA A 43 -4.24 18.39 -4.63
C ALA A 43 -5.21 17.32 -4.11
N LEU A 44 -5.03 16.05 -4.48
CA LEU A 44 -5.83 14.95 -3.98
C LEU A 44 -5.71 14.80 -2.47
N PHE A 45 -4.50 14.85 -1.92
CA PHE A 45 -4.30 14.74 -0.48
C PHE A 45 -5.05 15.84 0.30
N LEU A 46 -5.02 17.07 -0.20
CA LEU A 46 -5.77 18.19 0.42
C LEU A 46 -7.29 17.93 0.42
N LEU A 47 -7.81 17.22 -0.59
CA LEU A 47 -9.23 16.89 -0.68
C LEU A 47 -9.62 15.70 0.21
N ILE A 48 -8.73 14.71 0.40
CA ILE A 48 -9.06 13.46 1.10
C ILE A 48 -8.64 13.45 2.57
N ARG A 49 -7.76 14.36 3.02
CA ARG A 49 -7.16 14.34 4.37
C ARG A 49 -8.16 14.38 5.53
N GLY A 50 -9.37 14.90 5.30
CA GLY A 50 -10.43 14.91 6.31
C GLY A 50 -11.19 13.59 6.44
N GLY A 51 -10.94 12.64 5.52
CA GLY A 51 -11.59 11.33 5.50
C GLY A 51 -10.59 10.16 5.65
N LEU A 52 -9.51 10.35 6.39
CA LEU A 52 -8.56 9.25 6.67
C LEU A 52 -9.23 8.15 7.48
N THR A 53 -8.88 6.89 7.20
CA THR A 53 -9.38 5.75 7.99
C THR A 53 -8.80 5.76 9.41
N ASP A 54 -9.49 5.16 10.36
CA ASP A 54 -9.06 5.05 11.76
C ASP A 54 -7.68 4.42 11.90
N ASP A 55 -7.42 3.32 11.21
CA ASP A 55 -6.10 2.64 11.21
C ASP A 55 -4.94 3.55 10.71
N ALA A 56 -5.23 4.58 9.93
CA ALA A 56 -4.20 5.54 9.52
C ALA A 56 -3.70 6.35 10.73
N TYR A 57 -4.59 6.68 11.66
CA TYR A 57 -4.21 7.40 12.88
C TYR A 57 -3.36 6.54 13.82
N ILE A 58 -3.52 5.20 13.85
CA ILE A 58 -2.60 4.30 14.55
C ILE A 58 -1.17 4.52 14.06
N THR A 59 -0.98 4.54 12.73
CA THR A 59 0.35 4.79 12.14
C THR A 59 0.86 6.21 12.43
N ILE A 60 -0.04 7.20 12.43
CA ILE A 60 0.28 8.61 12.73
C ILE A 60 0.70 8.75 14.20
N ASP A 61 0.04 8.05 15.14
CA ASP A 61 0.40 8.05 16.55
C ASP A 61 1.78 7.44 16.79
N TYR A 62 2.05 6.27 16.23
CA TYR A 62 3.39 5.69 16.28
C TYR A 62 4.45 6.66 15.75
N ALA A 63 4.17 7.33 14.64
CA ALA A 63 5.11 8.28 14.04
C ALA A 63 5.27 9.55 14.88
N ARG A 64 4.21 10.06 15.50
CA ARG A 64 4.22 11.19 16.43
C ARG A 64 5.05 10.86 17.67
N ASN A 65 4.77 9.72 18.31
CA ASN A 65 5.46 9.29 19.52
C ASN A 65 6.95 9.03 19.24
N LEU A 66 7.29 8.40 18.13
CA LEU A 66 8.67 8.22 17.73
C LEU A 66 9.38 9.55 17.43
N ALA A 67 8.71 10.49 16.76
CA ALA A 67 9.30 11.76 16.35
C ALA A 67 9.54 12.71 17.54
N PHE A 68 8.66 12.74 18.52
CA PHE A 68 8.70 13.73 19.59
C PHE A 68 9.23 13.18 20.92
N HIS A 69 8.98 11.90 21.19
CA HIS A 69 9.31 11.25 22.45
C HIS A 69 10.36 10.12 22.31
N GLY A 70 10.74 9.75 21.07
CA GLY A 70 11.64 8.62 20.82
C GLY A 70 11.02 7.27 21.21
N HIS A 71 9.69 7.20 21.30
CA HIS A 71 8.92 6.09 21.79
C HIS A 71 8.28 5.29 20.65
N TRP A 72 8.42 3.95 20.68
CA TRP A 72 7.78 3.05 19.73
C TRP A 72 6.53 2.44 20.35
N GLY A 73 5.40 3.06 20.13
CA GLY A 73 4.10 2.67 20.67
C GLY A 73 3.00 3.58 20.16
N MET A 74 1.76 3.13 20.20
CA MET A 74 0.60 3.94 19.87
C MET A 74 0.31 4.95 21.00
N ILE A 75 0.48 4.53 22.23
CA ILE A 75 0.36 5.37 23.42
C ILE A 75 1.76 5.61 24.02
N GLU A 76 1.96 6.74 24.69
CA GLU A 76 3.28 7.11 25.25
C GLU A 76 3.72 6.22 26.42
N GLN A 77 2.76 5.61 27.10
CA GLN A 77 2.99 4.89 28.34
C GLN A 77 3.45 3.45 28.13
N GLU A 78 3.38 2.91 26.89
CA GLU A 78 3.70 1.51 26.63
C GLU A 78 4.39 1.32 25.27
N PHE A 79 5.50 0.57 25.31
CA PHE A 79 6.13 0.08 24.08
C PHE A 79 5.32 -1.07 23.50
N ALA A 80 4.90 -0.96 22.26
CA ALA A 80 4.18 -2.00 21.56
C ALA A 80 4.76 -2.23 20.15
N ASN A 81 4.85 -3.49 19.71
CA ASN A 81 5.29 -3.82 18.35
C ASN A 81 4.10 -4.21 17.46
N THR A 82 3.02 -3.39 17.52
CA THR A 82 1.78 -3.66 16.80
C THR A 82 1.63 -2.87 15.49
N ALA A 83 2.64 -2.05 15.11
CA ALA A 83 2.67 -1.38 13.82
C ALA A 83 2.98 -2.37 12.69
N THR A 84 2.00 -2.65 11.82
CA THR A 84 2.13 -3.60 10.70
C THR A 84 3.27 -3.27 9.75
N SER A 85 3.55 -1.97 9.55
CA SER A 85 4.55 -1.46 8.60
C SER A 85 5.60 -0.59 9.28
N PRO A 86 6.69 -1.18 9.77
CA PRO A 86 7.77 -0.40 10.38
C PRO A 86 8.32 0.69 9.46
N LEU A 87 8.48 0.42 8.16
CA LEU A 87 9.01 1.41 7.23
C LEU A 87 8.09 2.62 7.12
N ASN A 88 6.77 2.42 7.08
CA ASN A 88 5.81 3.53 6.98
C ASN A 88 5.90 4.43 8.22
N VAL A 89 5.96 3.83 9.41
CA VAL A 89 6.16 4.57 10.68
C VAL A 89 7.47 5.34 10.67
N LEU A 90 8.59 4.71 10.31
CA LEU A 90 9.92 5.35 10.29
C LEU A 90 9.98 6.54 9.33
N VAL A 91 9.47 6.37 8.11
CA VAL A 91 9.44 7.44 7.11
C VAL A 91 8.53 8.57 7.57
N LEU A 92 7.35 8.24 8.08
CA LEU A 92 6.41 9.24 8.57
C LEU A 92 6.97 9.98 9.80
N ALA A 93 7.61 9.28 10.74
CA ALA A 93 8.25 9.88 11.92
C ALA A 93 9.36 10.86 11.53
N ALA A 94 10.20 10.50 10.55
CA ALA A 94 11.25 11.40 10.06
C ALA A 94 10.67 12.71 9.50
N PHE A 95 9.62 12.65 8.68
CA PHE A 95 8.95 13.85 8.18
C PHE A 95 8.17 14.60 9.27
N THR A 96 7.56 13.88 10.21
CA THR A 96 6.88 14.48 11.38
C THR A 96 7.86 15.25 12.25
N PHE A 97 9.04 14.70 12.51
CA PHE A 97 10.11 15.39 13.23
C PHE A 97 10.53 16.70 12.55
N LEU A 98 10.68 16.69 11.22
CA LEU A 98 11.08 17.86 10.44
C LEU A 98 9.98 18.91 10.36
N LEU A 99 8.74 18.50 10.10
CA LEU A 99 7.61 19.40 9.81
C LEU A 99 6.81 19.77 11.04
N ARG A 100 6.99 19.07 12.15
CA ARG A 100 6.23 19.24 13.42
C ARG A 100 4.72 19.10 13.28
N GLN A 101 4.25 18.47 12.19
CA GLN A 101 2.84 18.31 11.84
C GLN A 101 2.63 16.91 11.22
N PRO A 102 2.13 15.90 11.96
CA PRO A 102 2.04 14.52 11.49
C PRO A 102 1.18 14.34 10.22
N VAL A 103 0.03 15.01 10.15
CA VAL A 103 -0.86 14.93 8.97
C VAL A 103 -0.23 15.61 7.74
N LEU A 104 0.52 16.71 7.93
CA LEU A 104 1.28 17.33 6.83
C LEU A 104 2.43 16.43 6.37
N ALA A 105 3.11 15.78 7.32
CA ALA A 105 4.16 14.79 7.02
C ALA A 105 3.61 13.64 6.18
N LEU A 106 2.41 13.14 6.52
CA LEU A 106 1.71 12.15 5.72
C LEU A 106 1.45 12.65 4.29
N GLY A 107 1.01 13.90 4.13
CA GLY A 107 0.81 14.51 2.82
C GLY A 107 2.08 14.55 1.98
N VAL A 108 3.22 14.90 2.58
CA VAL A 108 4.52 14.90 1.91
C VAL A 108 4.93 13.49 1.50
N VAL A 109 4.79 12.49 2.39
CA VAL A 109 5.07 11.07 2.07
C VAL A 109 4.18 10.58 0.94
N PHE A 110 2.88 10.92 0.95
CA PHE A 110 1.93 10.58 -0.11
C PHE A 110 2.37 11.15 -1.46
N VAL A 111 2.77 12.41 -1.52
CA VAL A 111 3.25 13.09 -2.74
C VAL A 111 4.54 12.46 -3.25
N LEU A 112 5.53 12.26 -2.36
CA LEU A 112 6.82 11.68 -2.74
C LEU A 112 6.70 10.25 -3.22
N ALA A 113 5.86 9.43 -2.59
CA ALA A 113 5.62 8.06 -3.01
C ALA A 113 4.98 8.00 -4.40
N ASN A 114 3.95 8.80 -4.68
CA ASN A 114 3.32 8.85 -6.00
C ASN A 114 4.24 9.43 -7.08
N ALA A 115 5.07 10.43 -6.77
CA ALA A 115 6.10 10.94 -7.66
C ALA A 115 7.17 9.87 -7.98
N THR A 116 7.57 9.08 -6.97
CA THR A 116 8.51 7.96 -7.12
C THR A 116 7.90 6.85 -8.00
N LEU A 117 6.63 6.51 -7.81
CA LEU A 117 5.91 5.57 -8.68
C LEU A 117 5.91 6.07 -10.13
N ALA A 118 5.53 7.34 -10.35
CA ALA A 118 5.49 7.95 -11.68
C ALA A 118 6.86 7.91 -12.37
N HIS A 119 7.91 8.31 -11.66
CA HIS A 119 9.28 8.25 -12.16
C HIS A 119 9.69 6.82 -12.53
N SER A 120 9.44 5.88 -11.63
CA SER A 120 9.81 4.47 -11.80
C SER A 120 9.11 3.85 -13.00
N LEU A 121 7.78 4.03 -13.13
CA LEU A 121 7.01 3.49 -14.25
C LEU A 121 7.37 4.16 -15.57
N HIS A 122 7.63 5.48 -15.58
CA HIS A 122 8.10 6.18 -16.77
C HIS A 122 9.47 5.63 -17.25
N ARG A 123 10.42 5.44 -16.32
CA ARG A 123 11.73 4.85 -16.63
C ARG A 123 11.59 3.41 -17.11
N THR A 124 10.74 2.63 -16.46
CA THR A 124 10.47 1.24 -16.84
C THR A 124 9.87 1.15 -18.25
N ALA A 125 8.90 2.00 -18.58
CA ALA A 125 8.31 2.07 -19.92
C ALA A 125 9.38 2.36 -20.99
N ARG A 126 10.31 3.28 -20.72
CA ARG A 126 11.46 3.57 -21.61
C ARG A 126 12.34 2.34 -21.83
N HIS A 127 12.70 1.64 -20.75
CA HIS A 127 13.53 0.43 -20.83
C HIS A 127 12.83 -0.71 -21.58
N SER A 128 11.51 -0.73 -21.57
CA SER A 128 10.68 -1.73 -22.28
C SER A 128 10.33 -1.31 -23.72
N GLY A 129 10.77 -0.16 -24.19
CA GLY A 129 10.42 0.36 -25.52
C GLY A 129 8.95 0.75 -25.68
N LEU A 130 8.23 0.95 -24.56
CA LEU A 130 6.82 1.33 -24.56
C LEU A 130 6.64 2.85 -24.70
N PRO A 131 5.48 3.31 -25.20
CA PRO A 131 5.16 4.73 -25.28
C PRO A 131 5.25 5.41 -23.90
N TRP A 132 5.65 6.68 -23.90
CA TRP A 132 5.83 7.46 -22.68
C TRP A 132 4.60 7.52 -21.78
N PHE A 133 3.39 7.52 -22.37
CA PHE A 133 2.15 7.58 -21.63
C PHE A 133 1.85 6.31 -20.83
N THR A 134 2.51 5.18 -21.13
CA THR A 134 2.32 3.90 -20.42
C THR A 134 2.63 4.04 -18.93
N GLY A 135 3.75 4.68 -18.60
CA GLY A 135 4.11 4.94 -17.21
C GLY A 135 3.14 5.89 -16.50
N LEU A 136 2.72 6.95 -17.20
CA LEU A 136 1.71 7.89 -16.69
C LEU A 136 0.36 7.20 -16.46
N LEU A 137 -0.10 6.42 -17.44
CA LEU A 137 -1.36 5.66 -17.33
C LEU A 137 -1.31 4.71 -16.11
N GLY A 138 -0.26 3.90 -15.98
CA GLY A 138 -0.11 3.00 -14.83
C GLY A 138 -0.11 3.75 -13.50
N THR A 139 0.54 4.90 -13.44
CA THR A 139 0.54 5.74 -12.24
C THR A 139 -0.85 6.29 -11.93
N LEU A 140 -1.57 6.81 -12.91
CA LEU A 140 -2.91 7.36 -12.70
C LEU A 140 -3.92 6.29 -12.30
N LEU A 141 -3.83 5.09 -12.89
CA LEU A 141 -4.69 3.96 -12.52
C LEU A 141 -4.46 3.50 -11.06
N VAL A 142 -3.24 3.66 -10.55
CA VAL A 142 -2.91 3.37 -9.15
C VAL A 142 -3.33 4.54 -8.25
N LEU A 143 -2.89 5.77 -8.54
CA LEU A 143 -3.15 6.97 -7.74
C LEU A 143 -4.64 7.24 -7.56
N LEU A 144 -5.44 7.08 -8.63
CA LEU A 144 -6.88 7.35 -8.61
C LEU A 144 -7.71 6.14 -8.17
N ASN A 145 -7.09 5.02 -7.76
CA ASN A 145 -7.82 3.86 -7.29
C ASN A 145 -8.51 4.17 -5.95
N PRO A 146 -9.86 4.03 -5.84
CA PRO A 146 -10.59 4.36 -4.62
C PRO A 146 -10.14 3.55 -3.38
N PHE A 147 -9.74 2.28 -3.54
CA PHE A 147 -9.22 1.47 -2.44
C PHE A 147 -7.88 2.00 -1.94
N LEU A 148 -6.98 2.43 -2.85
CA LEU A 148 -5.72 3.06 -2.49
C LEU A 148 -5.93 4.42 -1.81
N LEU A 149 -6.79 5.27 -2.37
CA LEU A 149 -7.09 6.59 -1.80
C LEU A 149 -7.73 6.47 -0.42
N SER A 150 -8.64 5.52 -0.23
CA SER A 150 -9.27 5.23 1.07
C SER A 150 -8.28 4.63 2.09
N SER A 151 -7.14 4.13 1.63
CA SER A 151 -6.04 3.64 2.46
C SER A 151 -4.92 4.68 2.66
N ALA A 152 -5.19 5.96 2.37
CA ALA A 152 -4.21 7.02 2.60
C ALA A 152 -3.86 7.09 4.10
N GLY A 153 -2.55 7.12 4.40
CA GLY A 153 -2.03 7.00 5.76
C GLY A 153 -1.53 5.62 6.11
N LEU A 154 -2.11 4.59 5.52
CA LEU A 154 -1.56 3.23 5.57
C LEU A 154 -0.38 3.08 4.60
N GLU A 155 0.31 1.97 4.69
CA GLU A 155 1.53 1.66 3.93
C GLU A 155 1.33 1.48 2.42
N MET A 156 0.10 1.42 1.91
CA MET A 156 -0.20 1.03 0.52
C MET A 156 0.37 2.00 -0.51
N THR A 157 0.40 3.31 -0.21
CA THR A 157 1.01 4.31 -1.10
C THR A 157 2.52 4.13 -1.19
N LEU A 158 3.19 3.86 -0.06
CA LEU A 158 4.61 3.57 -0.02
C LEU A 158 4.93 2.24 -0.75
N ALA A 159 4.12 1.20 -0.53
CA ALA A 159 4.22 -0.07 -1.23
C ALA A 159 4.13 0.10 -2.75
N SER A 160 3.24 0.96 -3.25
CA SER A 160 3.11 1.22 -4.68
C SER A 160 4.40 1.81 -5.28
N ALA A 161 5.03 2.75 -4.59
CA ALA A 161 6.31 3.34 -4.99
C ALA A 161 7.43 2.29 -5.03
N LEU A 162 7.50 1.45 -4.00
CA LEU A 162 8.51 0.39 -3.88
C LEU A 162 8.31 -0.72 -4.92
N LEU A 163 7.06 -1.09 -5.25
CA LEU A 163 6.76 -2.00 -6.36
C LEU A 163 7.17 -1.41 -7.71
N GLY A 164 7.00 -0.10 -7.90
CA GLY A 164 7.52 0.62 -9.07
C GLY A 164 9.05 0.57 -9.16
N LEU A 165 9.77 0.78 -8.06
CA LEU A 165 11.22 0.68 -7.99
C LEU A 165 11.71 -0.76 -8.19
N LEU A 166 11.03 -1.74 -7.62
CA LEU A 166 11.31 -3.17 -7.81
C LEU A 166 11.21 -3.55 -9.30
N LEU A 167 10.14 -3.12 -9.97
CA LEU A 167 9.93 -3.34 -11.39
C LEU A 167 11.00 -2.65 -12.23
N LEU A 168 11.36 -1.41 -11.89
CA LEU A 168 12.45 -0.68 -12.55
C LEU A 168 13.78 -1.41 -12.40
N GLY A 169 14.12 -1.85 -11.18
CA GLY A 169 15.33 -2.61 -10.91
C GLY A 169 15.39 -3.92 -11.69
N ALA A 170 14.27 -4.64 -11.77
CA ALA A 170 14.15 -5.86 -12.56
C ALA A 170 14.29 -5.59 -14.07
N THR A 171 13.72 -4.52 -14.59
CA THR A 171 13.71 -4.20 -16.03
C THR A 171 15.05 -3.62 -16.50
N SER A 172 15.64 -2.73 -15.72
CA SER A 172 16.95 -2.10 -16.03
C SER A 172 18.16 -3.00 -15.68
N HIS A 173 17.93 -4.22 -15.18
CA HIS A 173 18.98 -5.12 -14.66
C HIS A 173 19.82 -4.52 -13.51
N ASN A 174 19.31 -3.48 -12.83
CA ASN A 174 19.94 -2.91 -11.66
C ASN A 174 19.62 -3.75 -10.42
N ARG A 175 20.52 -4.69 -10.10
CA ARG A 175 20.34 -5.63 -8.99
C ARG A 175 20.36 -4.96 -7.62
N VAL A 176 21.11 -3.88 -7.46
CA VAL A 176 21.16 -3.12 -6.21
C VAL A 176 19.81 -2.48 -5.95
N LEU A 177 19.25 -1.77 -6.95
CA LEU A 177 17.92 -1.17 -6.85
C LEU A 177 16.84 -2.23 -6.57
N PHE A 178 16.88 -3.36 -7.29
CA PHE A 178 15.95 -4.47 -7.08
C PHE A 178 16.02 -5.00 -5.63
N GLY A 179 17.23 -5.26 -5.13
CA GLY A 179 17.44 -5.78 -3.79
C GLY A 179 17.02 -4.80 -2.70
N THR A 180 17.44 -3.53 -2.82
CA THR A 180 17.03 -2.48 -1.86
C THR A 180 15.51 -2.33 -1.83
N ALA A 181 14.84 -2.28 -2.99
CA ALA A 181 13.39 -2.22 -3.05
C ALA A 181 12.73 -3.46 -2.42
N ALA A 182 13.28 -4.66 -2.65
CA ALA A 182 12.79 -5.90 -2.03
C ALA A 182 12.93 -5.88 -0.49
N GLY A 183 14.06 -5.40 0.04
CA GLY A 183 14.27 -5.26 1.48
C GLY A 183 13.32 -4.22 2.11
N LEU A 184 13.14 -3.08 1.46
CA LEU A 184 12.20 -2.06 1.91
C LEU A 184 10.73 -2.54 1.83
N LEU A 185 10.37 -3.32 0.80
CA LEU A 185 9.06 -3.98 0.73
C LEU A 185 8.84 -4.94 1.91
N ALA A 186 9.86 -5.71 2.31
CA ALA A 186 9.77 -6.58 3.48
C ALA A 186 9.53 -5.79 4.78
N LEU A 187 10.11 -4.59 4.93
CA LEU A 187 9.83 -3.67 6.04
C LEU A 187 8.47 -2.96 5.93
N THR A 188 7.92 -2.90 4.72
CA THR A 188 6.58 -2.38 4.52
C THR A 188 5.55 -3.44 4.87
N ARG A 189 5.67 -4.63 4.27
CA ARG A 189 4.83 -5.81 4.54
C ARG A 189 5.51 -7.07 3.99
N LEU A 190 5.60 -8.11 4.79
CA LEU A 190 6.23 -9.38 4.38
C LEU A 190 5.49 -10.08 3.23
N ASP A 191 4.16 -9.97 3.17
CA ASP A 191 3.32 -10.55 2.12
C ASP A 191 3.62 -10.00 0.72
N LEU A 192 4.15 -8.77 0.62
CA LEU A 192 4.63 -8.20 -0.65
C LEU A 192 5.83 -8.96 -1.24
N GLY A 193 6.46 -9.86 -0.49
CA GLY A 193 7.46 -10.80 -0.98
C GLY A 193 6.97 -11.66 -2.15
N VAL A 194 5.65 -11.86 -2.31
CA VAL A 194 5.06 -12.55 -3.46
C VAL A 194 5.45 -11.90 -4.79
N PHE A 195 5.51 -10.57 -4.85
CA PHE A 195 5.94 -9.84 -6.04
C PHE A 195 7.43 -10.02 -6.33
N VAL A 196 8.25 -10.04 -5.28
CA VAL A 196 9.69 -10.32 -5.38
C VAL A 196 9.89 -11.73 -5.94
N LEU A 197 9.18 -12.72 -5.40
CA LEU A 197 9.24 -14.11 -5.87
C LEU A 197 8.77 -14.26 -7.31
N ALA A 198 7.69 -13.63 -7.72
CA ALA A 198 7.20 -13.67 -9.10
C ALA A 198 8.25 -13.15 -10.09
N LEU A 199 8.91 -12.03 -9.76
CA LEU A 199 10.01 -11.48 -10.57
C LEU A 199 11.25 -12.36 -10.55
N LEU A 200 11.63 -12.94 -9.42
CA LEU A 200 12.76 -13.87 -9.32
C LEU A 200 12.53 -15.14 -10.14
N ILE A 201 11.37 -15.77 -10.02
CA ILE A 201 11.03 -16.99 -10.75
C ILE A 201 11.00 -16.73 -12.26
N GLY A 202 10.39 -15.61 -12.68
CA GLY A 202 10.25 -15.28 -14.10
C GLY A 202 11.50 -14.70 -14.76
N ARG A 203 12.53 -14.31 -13.99
CA ARG A 203 13.75 -13.69 -14.52
C ARG A 203 15.03 -14.39 -14.03
N PRO A 204 15.45 -15.49 -14.67
CA PRO A 204 16.66 -16.23 -14.31
C PRO A 204 17.94 -15.37 -14.30
N SER A 205 17.95 -14.25 -15.02
CA SER A 205 19.08 -13.32 -15.02
C SER A 205 19.36 -12.71 -13.64
N LEU A 206 18.36 -12.64 -12.74
CA LEU A 206 18.52 -12.17 -11.36
C LEU A 206 19.25 -13.20 -10.49
N TRP A 207 19.17 -14.51 -10.80
CA TRP A 207 19.87 -15.56 -10.09
C TRP A 207 21.37 -15.57 -10.33
N ARG A 208 21.83 -15.08 -11.51
CA ARG A 208 23.27 -14.91 -11.78
C ARG A 208 23.80 -13.79 -10.90
N LYS A 209 24.80 -14.06 -10.06
CA LYS A 209 25.34 -13.09 -9.06
C LYS A 209 24.23 -12.61 -8.11
N TRP A 210 23.47 -13.56 -7.54
CA TRP A 210 22.34 -13.34 -6.63
C TRP A 210 22.69 -12.45 -5.42
N TRP A 211 23.94 -12.48 -4.93
CA TRP A 211 24.42 -11.65 -3.82
C TRP A 211 24.31 -10.15 -4.12
N ARG A 212 24.34 -9.72 -5.39
CA ARG A 212 24.24 -8.31 -5.77
C ARG A 212 22.87 -7.70 -5.52
N TRP A 213 21.86 -8.50 -5.36
CA TRP A 213 20.55 -8.02 -4.93
C TRP A 213 20.27 -8.44 -3.48
N LEU A 214 20.71 -9.61 -3.03
CA LEU A 214 20.43 -10.08 -1.68
C LEU A 214 21.15 -9.21 -0.63
N ILE A 215 22.40 -8.87 -0.83
CA ILE A 215 23.15 -8.03 0.13
C ILE A 215 22.47 -6.66 0.34
N PRO A 216 22.12 -5.86 -0.70
CA PRO A 216 21.40 -4.62 -0.50
C PRO A 216 20.00 -4.82 0.13
N GLY A 217 19.31 -5.92 -0.21
CA GLY A 217 18.03 -6.26 0.40
C GLY A 217 18.15 -6.55 1.89
N CYS A 218 19.11 -7.39 2.27
CA CYS A 218 19.41 -7.68 3.67
C CYS A 218 19.88 -6.42 4.42
N ALA A 219 20.73 -5.61 3.82
CA ALA A 219 21.20 -4.36 4.42
C ALA A 219 20.06 -3.36 4.67
N ALA A 220 19.03 -3.37 3.83
CA ALA A 220 17.85 -2.52 4.00
C ALA A 220 16.89 -3.06 5.08
N ALA A 221 16.74 -4.38 5.22
CA ALA A 221 15.71 -4.98 6.07
C ALA A 221 16.24 -5.47 7.43
N LEU A 222 17.37 -6.17 7.45
CA LEU A 222 17.84 -6.87 8.66
C LEU A 222 18.17 -5.96 9.84
N PRO A 223 18.71 -4.73 9.68
CA PRO A 223 18.98 -3.87 10.83
C PRO A 223 17.72 -3.61 11.67
N TRP A 224 16.59 -3.35 11.01
CA TRP A 224 15.32 -3.17 11.71
C TRP A 224 14.83 -4.47 12.37
N PHE A 225 14.78 -5.58 11.64
CA PHE A 225 14.31 -6.85 12.21
C PHE A 225 15.17 -7.31 13.40
N ALA A 226 16.49 -7.12 13.33
CA ALA A 226 17.39 -7.43 14.43
C ALA A 226 17.15 -6.50 15.64
N PHE A 227 17.01 -5.19 15.40
CA PHE A 227 16.69 -4.21 16.43
C PHE A 227 15.34 -4.53 17.09
N SER A 228 14.28 -4.74 16.30
CA SER A 228 12.94 -5.07 16.79
C SER A 228 12.93 -6.34 17.63
N TRP A 229 13.65 -7.38 17.16
CA TRP A 229 13.78 -8.63 17.88
C TRP A 229 14.46 -8.48 19.26
N TRP A 230 15.47 -7.62 19.29
CA TRP A 230 16.19 -7.35 20.54
C TRP A 230 15.44 -6.37 21.44
N ALA A 231 14.95 -5.26 20.90
CA ALA A 231 14.37 -4.17 21.69
C ALA A 231 12.90 -4.43 22.08
N PHE A 232 12.12 -5.00 21.16
CA PHE A 232 10.68 -5.22 21.37
C PHE A 232 10.32 -6.70 21.60
N GLY A 233 11.29 -7.59 21.52
CA GLY A 233 11.12 -9.02 21.78
C GLY A 233 10.52 -9.81 20.62
N SER A 234 10.15 -9.17 19.52
CA SER A 234 9.66 -9.82 18.30
C SER A 234 10.28 -9.17 17.06
N ALA A 235 10.82 -9.98 16.14
CA ALA A 235 11.39 -9.48 14.88
C ALA A 235 10.29 -8.99 13.93
N VAL A 236 9.23 -9.78 13.80
CA VAL A 236 8.04 -9.45 13.02
C VAL A 236 7.00 -8.85 13.96
N PRO A 237 6.30 -7.79 13.55
CA PRO A 237 5.27 -7.16 14.38
C PRO A 237 4.23 -8.15 14.91
N ASP A 238 3.72 -7.87 16.10
CA ASP A 238 2.72 -8.69 16.81
C ASP A 238 1.40 -8.80 16.03
N THR A 239 1.17 -7.90 15.05
CA THR A 239 0.05 -7.98 14.10
C THR A 239 0.01 -9.29 13.31
N LEU A 240 1.12 -10.03 13.20
CA LEU A 240 1.11 -11.39 12.64
C LEU A 240 0.17 -12.31 13.43
N VAL A 241 0.17 -12.22 14.77
CA VAL A 241 -0.75 -12.98 15.62
C VAL A 241 -2.12 -12.33 15.69
N ILE A 242 -2.18 -11.00 15.88
CA ILE A 242 -3.43 -10.22 15.95
C ILE A 242 -4.34 -10.51 14.74
N LYS A 243 -3.79 -10.50 13.53
CA LYS A 243 -4.54 -10.77 12.29
C LYS A 243 -5.10 -12.19 12.21
N GLN A 244 -4.53 -13.13 12.95
CA GLN A 244 -5.02 -14.52 13.03
C GLN A 244 -6.08 -14.69 14.13
N LEU A 245 -6.16 -13.75 15.09
CA LEU A 245 -7.21 -13.69 16.09
C LEU A 245 -8.46 -12.98 15.58
N GLN A 246 -8.29 -12.10 14.57
CA GLN A 246 -9.42 -11.44 13.92
C GLN A 246 -10.13 -12.44 13.03
N GLU A 247 -11.30 -12.88 13.45
CA GLU A 247 -12.19 -13.77 12.72
C GLU A 247 -12.81 -13.09 11.49
N HIS A 248 -13.52 -13.87 10.68
CA HIS A 248 -14.30 -13.36 9.55
C HIS A 248 -15.34 -12.34 10.01
N TRP A 249 -15.75 -11.45 9.11
CA TRP A 249 -16.86 -10.53 9.36
C TRP A 249 -18.19 -11.22 9.06
N GLY A 250 -18.67 -12.06 9.99
CA GLY A 250 -19.80 -12.96 9.74
C GLY A 250 -19.48 -13.92 8.60
N ASP A 251 -20.24 -13.87 7.49
CA ASP A 251 -20.02 -14.71 6.30
C ASP A 251 -18.97 -14.16 5.33
N TRP A 252 -18.30 -13.04 5.67
CA TRP A 252 -17.38 -12.34 4.77
C TRP A 252 -15.91 -12.57 5.14
N ASP A 253 -15.17 -13.05 4.16
CA ASP A 253 -13.71 -13.15 4.17
C ASP A 253 -13.09 -12.40 2.97
N PHE A 254 -11.76 -12.48 2.82
CA PHE A 254 -11.09 -11.87 1.68
C PHE A 254 -11.58 -12.42 0.32
N GLY A 255 -11.94 -13.70 0.23
CA GLY A 255 -12.35 -14.33 -1.02
C GLY A 255 -13.66 -13.78 -1.58
N ASN A 256 -14.60 -13.44 -0.72
CA ASN A 256 -15.92 -12.92 -1.09
C ASN A 256 -16.14 -11.43 -0.74
N GLY A 257 -15.23 -10.80 -0.02
CA GLY A 257 -15.37 -9.43 0.49
C GLY A 257 -15.48 -8.34 -0.58
N LEU A 258 -15.03 -8.59 -1.81
CA LEU A 258 -15.27 -7.66 -2.92
C LEU A 258 -16.76 -7.52 -3.24
N GLN A 259 -17.56 -8.56 -3.03
CA GLN A 259 -19.03 -8.50 -3.17
C GLN A 259 -19.63 -7.62 -2.08
N LEU A 260 -19.15 -7.71 -0.83
CA LEU A 260 -19.55 -6.84 0.27
C LEU A 260 -19.33 -5.37 -0.10
N TYR A 261 -18.13 -5.01 -0.56
CA TYR A 261 -17.81 -3.65 -0.98
C TYR A 261 -18.62 -3.19 -2.19
N TYR A 262 -18.88 -4.09 -3.14
CA TYR A 262 -19.72 -3.74 -4.30
C TYR A 262 -21.17 -3.46 -3.89
N THR A 263 -21.68 -4.13 -2.87
CA THR A 263 -23.02 -3.87 -2.33
C THR A 263 -23.07 -2.54 -1.59
N ALA A 264 -22.06 -2.23 -0.77
CA ALA A 264 -22.02 -1.01 0.03
C ALA A 264 -21.60 0.24 -0.78
N TYR A 265 -20.63 0.08 -1.70
CA TYR A 265 -19.99 1.17 -2.46
C TYR A 265 -19.85 0.80 -3.94
N PRO A 266 -20.95 0.67 -4.71
CA PRO A 266 -20.91 0.10 -6.07
C PRO A 266 -20.01 0.88 -7.03
N ALA A 267 -20.10 2.22 -7.04
CA ALA A 267 -19.30 3.06 -7.93
C ALA A 267 -17.81 3.01 -7.59
N ALA A 268 -17.46 3.12 -6.30
CA ALA A 268 -16.08 3.09 -5.85
C ALA A 268 -15.44 1.72 -6.09
N THR A 269 -16.15 0.64 -5.82
CA THR A 269 -15.66 -0.72 -6.06
C THR A 269 -15.50 -1.01 -7.55
N ALA A 270 -16.46 -0.62 -8.40
CA ALA A 270 -16.37 -0.76 -9.86
C ALA A 270 -15.18 0.05 -10.41
N ALA A 271 -14.96 1.29 -9.91
CA ALA A 271 -13.82 2.10 -10.30
C ALA A 271 -12.49 1.46 -9.90
N ALA A 272 -12.40 0.94 -8.67
CA ALA A 272 -11.19 0.27 -8.17
C ALA A 272 -10.84 -0.99 -8.95
N LEU A 273 -11.83 -1.81 -9.29
CA LEU A 273 -11.64 -3.07 -9.99
C LEU A 273 -11.37 -2.92 -11.48
N SER A 274 -11.89 -1.86 -12.12
CA SER A 274 -11.86 -1.72 -13.59
C SER A 274 -10.46 -1.86 -14.20
N ALA A 275 -9.46 -1.21 -13.59
CA ALA A 275 -8.07 -1.27 -14.05
C ALA A 275 -7.42 -2.64 -13.77
N ALA A 276 -7.73 -3.24 -12.62
CA ALA A 276 -7.22 -4.56 -12.26
C ALA A 276 -7.80 -5.66 -13.16
N VAL A 277 -9.09 -5.58 -13.50
CA VAL A 277 -9.76 -6.50 -14.44
C VAL A 277 -9.12 -6.42 -15.82
N LEU A 278 -8.78 -5.21 -16.31
CA LEU A 278 -8.04 -5.06 -17.57
C LEU A 278 -6.72 -5.84 -17.54
N GLY A 279 -5.96 -5.73 -16.45
CA GLY A 279 -4.72 -6.50 -16.26
C GLY A 279 -4.98 -7.99 -16.18
N ALA A 280 -5.98 -8.42 -15.42
CA ALA A 280 -6.33 -9.84 -15.27
C ALA A 280 -6.72 -10.48 -16.61
N VAL A 281 -7.49 -9.78 -17.46
CA VAL A 281 -7.83 -10.23 -18.82
C VAL A 281 -6.61 -10.22 -19.74
N ALA A 282 -5.72 -9.25 -19.59
CA ALA A 282 -4.49 -9.18 -20.40
C ALA A 282 -3.49 -10.30 -20.09
N LEU A 283 -3.49 -10.88 -18.88
CA LEU A 283 -2.54 -11.95 -18.49
C LEU A 283 -2.63 -13.21 -19.36
N PRO A 284 -3.79 -13.86 -19.55
CA PRO A 284 -3.90 -15.01 -20.42
C PRO A 284 -3.56 -14.69 -21.89
N VAL A 285 -3.95 -13.49 -22.36
CA VAL A 285 -3.59 -13.03 -23.71
C VAL A 285 -2.07 -12.90 -23.86
N TRP A 286 -1.39 -12.35 -22.85
CA TRP A 286 0.06 -12.26 -22.83
C TRP A 286 0.71 -13.67 -22.80
N LEU A 287 0.22 -14.59 -21.98
CA LEU A 287 0.73 -15.97 -21.90
C LEU A 287 0.64 -16.67 -23.25
N ILE A 288 -0.51 -16.56 -23.95
CA ILE A 288 -0.72 -17.13 -25.28
C ILE A 288 0.23 -16.49 -26.30
N THR A 289 0.32 -15.17 -26.35
CA THR A 289 1.19 -14.45 -27.30
C THR A 289 2.66 -14.72 -27.05
N ARG A 290 3.07 -14.91 -25.79
CA ARG A 290 4.41 -15.30 -25.41
C ARG A 290 4.74 -16.73 -25.85
N SER A 291 3.81 -17.68 -25.66
CA SER A 291 3.97 -19.08 -26.09
C SER A 291 4.11 -19.20 -27.61
N LEU A 292 3.40 -18.36 -28.34
CA LEU A 292 3.50 -18.24 -29.80
C LEU A 292 4.74 -17.44 -30.28
N ARG A 293 5.63 -17.03 -29.36
CA ARG A 293 6.86 -16.26 -29.63
C ARG A 293 6.64 -14.98 -30.43
N ARG A 294 5.48 -14.34 -30.30
CA ARG A 294 5.16 -13.08 -30.99
C ARG A 294 6.02 -11.92 -30.46
N ALA A 295 6.41 -11.02 -31.36
CA ALA A 295 7.10 -9.78 -30.99
C ALA A 295 6.20 -8.94 -30.06
N GLY A 296 6.82 -8.19 -29.12
CA GLY A 296 6.16 -7.35 -28.13
C GLY A 296 5.80 -8.08 -26.82
N ALA A 297 5.51 -9.38 -26.83
CA ALA A 297 5.22 -10.13 -25.61
C ALA A 297 6.43 -10.26 -24.67
N ARG A 298 7.66 -10.12 -25.20
CA ARG A 298 8.90 -10.18 -24.42
C ARG A 298 9.23 -8.85 -23.74
N ASP A 299 8.88 -7.74 -24.36
CA ASP A 299 9.22 -6.40 -23.87
C ASP A 299 8.44 -6.04 -22.61
N ILE A 300 7.18 -6.54 -22.48
CA ILE A 300 6.33 -6.37 -21.30
C ILE A 300 6.45 -7.50 -20.28
N HIS A 301 7.42 -8.42 -20.46
CA HIS A 301 7.58 -9.57 -19.57
C HIS A 301 7.74 -9.21 -18.08
N PRO A 302 8.59 -8.25 -17.67
CA PRO A 302 8.68 -7.88 -16.25
C PRO A 302 7.37 -7.29 -15.69
N TRP A 303 6.64 -6.54 -16.50
CA TRP A 303 5.33 -6.00 -16.13
C TRP A 303 4.31 -7.11 -15.91
N ALA A 304 4.30 -8.13 -16.79
CA ALA A 304 3.44 -9.29 -16.65
C ALA A 304 3.78 -10.10 -15.39
N LEU A 305 5.05 -10.21 -15.02
CA LEU A 305 5.45 -10.83 -13.76
C LEU A 305 4.96 -10.06 -12.55
N LEU A 306 4.93 -8.73 -12.60
CA LEU A 306 4.31 -7.91 -11.55
C LEU A 306 2.79 -8.19 -11.49
N GLY A 307 2.12 -8.28 -12.65
CA GLY A 307 0.70 -8.65 -12.72
C GLY A 307 0.42 -10.05 -12.17
N LEU A 308 1.29 -11.03 -12.49
CA LEU A 308 1.22 -12.37 -11.91
C LEU A 308 1.44 -12.35 -10.39
N GLY A 309 2.36 -11.51 -9.90
CA GLY A 309 2.53 -11.25 -8.46
C GLY A 309 1.24 -10.75 -7.82
N GLY A 310 0.53 -9.82 -8.48
CA GLY A 310 -0.78 -9.34 -8.02
C GLY A 310 -1.85 -10.43 -7.98
N ALA A 311 -1.93 -11.26 -9.02
CA ALA A 311 -2.84 -12.40 -9.05
C ALA A 311 -2.50 -13.45 -7.98
N ALA A 312 -1.20 -13.74 -7.79
CA ALA A 312 -0.73 -14.68 -6.77
C ALA A 312 -1.01 -14.14 -5.35
N HIS A 313 -0.81 -12.84 -5.11
CA HIS A 313 -1.14 -12.20 -3.83
C HIS A 313 -2.64 -12.33 -3.53
N PHE A 314 -3.51 -12.05 -4.50
CA PHE A 314 -4.96 -12.24 -4.35
C PHE A 314 -5.29 -13.69 -3.97
N TYR A 315 -4.72 -14.65 -4.67
CA TYR A 315 -4.96 -16.08 -4.43
C TYR A 315 -4.47 -16.51 -3.04
N VAL A 316 -3.28 -16.09 -2.63
CA VAL A 316 -2.73 -16.40 -1.29
C VAL A 316 -3.64 -15.86 -0.19
N TYR A 317 -4.12 -14.61 -0.31
CA TYR A 317 -5.01 -14.02 0.68
C TYR A 317 -6.39 -14.72 0.73
N THR A 318 -6.90 -15.15 -0.42
CA THR A 318 -8.11 -15.97 -0.48
C THR A 318 -7.93 -17.31 0.26
N LEU A 319 -6.76 -17.95 0.11
CA LEU A 319 -6.46 -19.21 0.84
C LEU A 319 -6.27 -18.98 2.35
N LEU A 320 -5.79 -17.82 2.76
CA LEU A 320 -5.61 -17.50 4.17
C LEU A 320 -6.93 -17.17 4.89
N GLY A 321 -8.01 -16.88 4.16
CA GLY A 321 -9.32 -16.57 4.71
C GLY A 321 -9.33 -15.39 5.69
N VAL A 322 -8.47 -14.39 5.47
CA VAL A 322 -8.36 -13.23 6.37
C VAL A 322 -9.58 -12.31 6.25
N PRO A 323 -9.85 -11.44 7.24
CA PRO A 323 -10.91 -10.43 7.14
C PRO A 323 -10.77 -9.57 5.88
N PRO A 324 -11.89 -9.15 5.26
CA PRO A 324 -11.90 -8.49 3.98
C PRO A 324 -11.58 -6.98 4.07
N TYR A 325 -10.54 -6.57 4.77
CA TYR A 325 -10.14 -5.17 4.79
C TYR A 325 -9.80 -4.67 3.38
N HIS A 326 -10.34 -3.51 2.99
CA HIS A 326 -10.20 -3.00 1.62
C HIS A 326 -8.73 -2.79 1.18
N TRP A 327 -7.86 -2.41 2.09
CA TRP A 327 -6.43 -2.24 1.79
C TRP A 327 -5.68 -3.55 1.50
N TYR A 328 -6.21 -4.70 1.86
CA TYR A 328 -5.60 -5.99 1.50
C TYR A 328 -5.72 -6.31 0.01
N TYR A 329 -6.71 -5.75 -0.69
CA TYR A 329 -6.85 -5.90 -2.13
C TYR A 329 -5.93 -5.01 -2.94
N VAL A 330 -5.43 -3.90 -2.34
CA VAL A 330 -4.64 -2.86 -3.01
C VAL A 330 -3.38 -3.41 -3.70
N PRO A 331 -2.53 -4.25 -3.08
CA PRO A 331 -1.34 -4.78 -3.75
C PRO A 331 -1.68 -5.56 -5.03
N SER A 332 -2.72 -6.38 -5.00
CA SER A 332 -3.20 -7.12 -6.18
C SER A 332 -3.66 -6.18 -7.28
N MET A 333 -4.42 -5.14 -6.91
CA MET A 333 -4.88 -4.12 -7.86
C MET A 333 -3.72 -3.34 -8.47
N ILE A 334 -2.69 -2.98 -7.69
CA ILE A 334 -1.48 -2.30 -8.20
C ILE A 334 -0.80 -3.16 -9.26
N GLY A 335 -0.50 -4.42 -8.94
CA GLY A 335 0.20 -5.34 -9.85
C GLY A 335 -0.53 -5.50 -11.18
N LEU A 336 -1.83 -5.76 -11.11
CA LEU A 336 -2.69 -5.97 -12.29
C LEU A 336 -2.89 -4.67 -13.10
N SER A 337 -3.15 -3.54 -12.44
CA SER A 337 -3.36 -2.25 -13.13
C SER A 337 -2.11 -1.76 -13.84
N VAL A 338 -0.95 -1.89 -13.21
CA VAL A 338 0.35 -1.52 -13.80
C VAL A 338 0.64 -2.42 -15.02
N PHE A 339 0.37 -3.72 -14.93
CA PHE A 339 0.48 -4.61 -16.09
C PHE A 339 -0.54 -4.26 -17.18
N GLY A 340 -1.79 -3.95 -16.81
CA GLY A 340 -2.83 -3.50 -17.75
C GLY A 340 -2.38 -2.28 -18.55
N ALA A 341 -1.77 -1.28 -17.91
CA ALA A 341 -1.19 -0.12 -18.59
C ALA A 341 -0.09 -0.51 -19.58
N ALA A 342 0.76 -1.47 -19.23
CA ALA A 342 1.80 -1.96 -20.14
C ALA A 342 1.21 -2.71 -21.35
N ALA A 343 0.15 -3.48 -21.14
CA ALA A 343 -0.57 -4.17 -22.22
C ALA A 343 -1.18 -3.15 -23.21
N VAL A 344 -1.79 -2.07 -22.69
CA VAL A 344 -2.27 -0.95 -23.51
C VAL A 344 -1.13 -0.31 -24.32
N GLY A 345 0.00 -0.03 -23.68
CA GLY A 345 1.18 0.51 -24.33
C GLY A 345 1.73 -0.40 -25.45
N ALA A 346 1.76 -1.71 -25.22
CA ALA A 346 2.21 -2.71 -26.19
C ALA A 346 1.24 -2.82 -27.38
N VAL A 347 -0.07 -2.74 -27.13
CA VAL A 347 -1.08 -2.68 -28.21
C VAL A 347 -0.87 -1.41 -29.04
N ALA A 348 -0.72 -0.25 -28.41
CA ALA A 348 -0.52 1.02 -29.11
C ALA A 348 0.70 1.02 -30.02
N THR A 349 1.82 0.42 -29.60
CA THR A 349 3.02 0.25 -30.46
C THR A 349 2.75 -0.67 -31.63
N THR A 350 2.02 -1.76 -31.44
CA THR A 350 1.71 -2.72 -32.49
C THR A 350 0.76 -2.11 -33.54
N VAL A 351 -0.20 -1.30 -33.09
CA VAL A 351 -1.16 -0.58 -33.94
C VAL A 351 -0.46 0.42 -34.84
N ALA A 352 0.48 1.18 -34.30
CA ALA A 352 1.23 2.18 -35.06
C ALA A 352 2.03 1.54 -36.22
N VAL A 353 2.41 0.28 -36.10
CA VAL A 353 3.23 -0.45 -37.09
C VAL A 353 2.38 -1.23 -38.10
N LYS A 354 1.16 -1.68 -37.77
CA LYS A 354 0.32 -2.52 -38.63
C LYS A 354 -1.03 -1.85 -38.91
N ARG A 355 -1.24 -1.41 -40.13
CA ARG A 355 -2.54 -0.85 -40.62
C ARG A 355 -3.61 -1.95 -40.77
N SER A 356 -4.00 -2.68 -39.74
CA SER A 356 -5.04 -3.73 -39.79
C SER A 356 -6.26 -3.38 -38.91
N ALA A 357 -7.43 -3.99 -39.13
CA ALA A 357 -8.65 -3.70 -38.36
C ALA A 357 -8.59 -4.14 -36.87
N LEU A 358 -7.76 -5.14 -36.54
CA LEU A 358 -7.55 -5.62 -35.18
C LEU A 358 -7.10 -4.52 -34.21
N PRO A 359 -6.21 -3.58 -34.61
CA PRO A 359 -5.84 -2.41 -33.84
C PRO A 359 -7.02 -1.49 -33.53
N LEU A 360 -7.92 -1.28 -34.43
CA LEU A 360 -9.08 -0.39 -34.22
C LEU A 360 -9.96 -0.94 -33.07
N LEU A 361 -10.27 -2.24 -33.11
CA LEU A 361 -11.03 -2.91 -32.04
C LEU A 361 -10.32 -2.79 -30.67
N ALA A 362 -9.02 -3.05 -30.62
CA ALA A 362 -8.24 -2.92 -29.39
C ALA A 362 -8.21 -1.47 -28.88
N THR A 363 -8.05 -0.48 -29.77
CA THR A 363 -8.09 0.94 -29.41
C THR A 363 -9.49 1.34 -28.91
N THR A 364 -10.55 0.87 -29.56
CA THR A 364 -11.94 1.14 -29.16
C THR A 364 -12.20 0.55 -27.76
N MET A 365 -11.75 -0.68 -27.48
CA MET A 365 -11.85 -1.29 -26.14
C MET A 365 -11.10 -0.48 -25.08
N VAL A 366 -9.87 -0.04 -25.36
CA VAL A 366 -9.07 0.77 -24.43
C VAL A 366 -9.75 2.12 -24.15
N VAL A 367 -10.28 2.78 -25.20
CA VAL A 367 -11.02 4.04 -25.04
C VAL A 367 -12.30 3.83 -24.25
N ALA A 368 -13.06 2.77 -24.53
CA ALA A 368 -14.29 2.44 -23.81
C ALA A 368 -14.02 2.13 -22.32
N LEU A 369 -12.98 1.35 -22.04
CA LEU A 369 -12.55 1.07 -20.66
C LEU A 369 -12.07 2.35 -19.95
N GLY A 370 -11.27 3.18 -20.62
CA GLY A 370 -10.84 4.48 -20.09
C GLY A 370 -12.01 5.41 -19.79
N ALA A 371 -12.99 5.49 -20.69
CA ALA A 371 -14.22 6.25 -20.45
C ALA A 371 -15.01 5.68 -19.26
N GLY A 372 -15.11 4.36 -19.13
CA GLY A 372 -15.74 3.69 -17.99
C GLY A 372 -15.05 4.04 -16.66
N VAL A 373 -13.73 4.04 -16.64
CA VAL A 373 -12.95 4.48 -15.46
C VAL A 373 -13.26 5.93 -15.09
N VAL A 374 -13.26 6.84 -16.08
CA VAL A 374 -13.54 8.27 -15.82
C VAL A 374 -14.98 8.46 -15.31
N VAL A 375 -15.96 7.79 -15.91
CA VAL A 375 -17.37 7.86 -15.47
C VAL A 375 -17.52 7.34 -14.03
N ASN A 376 -16.90 6.21 -13.73
CA ASN A 376 -16.97 5.67 -12.36
C ASN A 376 -16.25 6.58 -11.35
N GLN A 377 -15.11 7.17 -11.69
CA GLN A 377 -14.45 8.15 -10.82
C GLN A 377 -15.30 9.40 -10.59
N ALA A 378 -15.96 9.90 -11.63
CA ALA A 378 -16.91 11.02 -11.49
C ALA A 378 -18.06 10.67 -10.53
N ARG A 379 -18.61 9.45 -10.63
CA ARG A 379 -19.64 8.96 -9.68
C ARG A 379 -19.10 8.90 -8.25
N VAL A 380 -17.89 8.35 -8.04
CA VAL A 380 -17.26 8.33 -6.70
C VAL A 380 -17.17 9.72 -6.11
N VAL A 381 -16.76 10.72 -6.90
CA VAL A 381 -16.67 12.12 -6.44
C VAL A 381 -18.05 12.68 -6.10
N LEU A 382 -19.08 12.35 -6.89
CA LEU A 382 -20.45 12.80 -6.65
C LEU A 382 -21.06 12.14 -5.39
N ASP A 383 -20.79 10.85 -5.20
CA ASP A 383 -21.35 10.06 -4.09
C ASP A 383 -20.66 10.41 -2.75
N THR A 384 -19.34 10.56 -2.75
CA THR A 384 -18.55 10.86 -1.54
C THR A 384 -18.54 12.35 -1.19
N GLY A 385 -18.66 13.22 -2.21
CA GLY A 385 -18.46 14.67 -2.07
C GLY A 385 -16.97 15.06 -1.93
N THR A 386 -16.69 16.36 -2.00
CA THR A 386 -15.34 16.90 -1.80
C THR A 386 -15.43 18.24 -1.04
N PRO A 387 -14.53 18.52 -0.07
CA PRO A 387 -13.52 17.62 0.49
C PRO A 387 -14.14 16.44 1.23
N TRP A 388 -13.41 15.33 1.33
CA TRP A 388 -13.89 14.12 2.00
C TRP A 388 -14.17 14.37 3.49
N LYS A 389 -15.33 13.92 3.93
CA LYS A 389 -15.69 13.80 5.35
C LYS A 389 -15.47 12.37 5.87
N HIS A 390 -15.43 11.41 4.99
CA HIS A 390 -15.09 10.00 5.19
C HIS A 390 -14.46 9.47 3.91
N ALA A 391 -13.74 8.35 3.99
CA ALA A 391 -13.18 7.71 2.81
C ALA A 391 -14.29 7.21 1.86
N SER A 392 -14.00 7.16 0.56
CA SER A 392 -14.96 6.65 -0.44
C SER A 392 -15.29 5.17 -0.26
N ILE A 393 -14.43 4.44 0.41
CA ILE A 393 -14.64 3.08 0.91
C ILE A 393 -14.18 3.08 2.36
N THR A 394 -15.08 2.82 3.28
CA THR A 394 -14.79 2.80 4.71
C THR A 394 -15.51 1.65 5.39
N THR A 395 -14.93 1.13 6.44
CA THR A 395 -15.54 0.17 7.37
C THR A 395 -15.55 0.72 8.79
N ASN A 396 -15.19 2.00 8.92
CA ASN A 396 -15.18 2.66 10.22
C ASN A 396 -16.62 2.96 10.69
N TRP A 397 -16.81 2.92 12.00
CA TRP A 397 -18.09 3.17 12.67
C TRP A 397 -18.44 4.65 12.76
N ALA A 398 -17.43 5.50 12.66
CA ALA A 398 -17.58 6.95 12.73
C ALA A 398 -16.80 7.67 11.62
N LYS A 399 -17.20 8.89 11.33
CA LYS A 399 -16.38 9.83 10.55
C LYS A 399 -15.20 10.27 11.41
N PRO A 400 -14.02 10.55 10.81
CA PRO A 400 -12.86 11.05 11.56
C PRO A 400 -13.17 12.29 12.40
N SER A 401 -14.05 13.19 11.90
CA SER A 401 -14.48 14.39 12.63
C SER A 401 -15.28 14.09 13.91
N ASP A 402 -16.04 13.00 13.92
CA ASP A 402 -16.82 12.60 15.08
C ASP A 402 -15.89 12.01 16.15
N TYR A 403 -15.00 11.11 15.75
CA TYR A 403 -13.98 10.56 16.65
C TYR A 403 -12.99 11.61 17.15
N ALA A 404 -12.62 12.60 16.32
CA ALA A 404 -11.76 13.70 16.76
C ALA A 404 -12.42 14.50 17.90
N ARG A 405 -13.68 14.92 17.69
CA ARG A 405 -14.47 15.65 18.73
C ARG A 405 -14.62 14.82 20.00
N ILE A 406 -14.98 13.54 19.87
CA ILE A 406 -15.18 12.66 21.03
C ILE A 406 -13.83 12.37 21.71
N GLY A 407 -12.75 12.19 20.94
CA GLY A 407 -11.40 12.00 21.49
C GLY A 407 -10.98 13.17 22.38
N GLU A 408 -11.18 14.41 21.95
CA GLU A 408 -10.93 15.61 22.77
C GLU A 408 -11.75 15.58 24.08
N MET A 409 -13.06 15.28 23.98
CA MET A 409 -13.93 15.17 25.17
C MET A 409 -13.50 14.04 26.11
N VAL A 410 -13.08 12.90 25.58
CA VAL A 410 -12.55 11.77 26.36
C VAL A 410 -11.26 12.19 27.07
N GLY A 411 -10.38 12.92 26.39
CA GLY A 411 -9.15 13.45 26.99
C GLY A 411 -9.41 14.36 28.18
N ASP A 412 -10.41 15.24 28.06
CA ASP A 412 -10.83 16.14 29.17
C ASP A 412 -11.36 15.37 30.39
N ILE A 413 -12.01 14.20 30.17
CA ILE A 413 -12.57 13.39 31.25
C ILE A 413 -11.51 12.47 31.86
N VAL A 414 -10.70 11.83 31.04
CA VAL A 414 -9.78 10.75 31.44
C VAL A 414 -8.46 11.30 31.98
N GLY A 415 -7.99 12.43 31.41
CA GLY A 415 -6.69 13.02 31.76
C GLY A 415 -5.54 12.05 31.53
N GLU A 416 -4.77 11.76 32.58
CA GLU A 416 -3.63 10.80 32.53
C GLU A 416 -4.07 9.33 32.65
N GLY A 417 -5.36 9.04 32.83
CA GLY A 417 -5.89 7.70 32.97
C GLY A 417 -5.90 6.90 31.68
N THR A 418 -6.40 5.69 31.78
CA THR A 418 -6.51 4.74 30.67
C THR A 418 -7.97 4.47 30.34
N VAL A 419 -8.33 4.56 29.05
CA VAL A 419 -9.67 4.23 28.59
C VAL A 419 -9.63 3.06 27.61
N ARG A 420 -10.53 2.10 27.82
CA ARG A 420 -10.74 1.00 26.88
C ARG A 420 -11.75 1.40 25.81
N SER A 421 -11.33 1.31 24.56
CA SER A 421 -12.21 1.49 23.40
C SER A 421 -12.96 0.21 23.06
N PRO A 422 -14.19 0.29 22.49
CA PRO A 422 -14.96 -0.87 22.05
C PRO A 422 -14.38 -1.56 20.79
N GLY A 423 -13.43 -0.93 20.08
CA GLY A 423 -12.80 -1.54 18.90
C GLY A 423 -11.95 -0.60 18.04
N GLU A 424 -12.43 0.55 17.62
CA GLU A 424 -11.65 1.52 16.86
C GLU A 424 -10.89 2.44 17.82
N ILE A 425 -9.58 2.56 17.64
CA ILE A 425 -8.71 3.22 18.62
C ILE A 425 -7.83 4.33 18.05
N GLY A 426 -7.59 4.33 16.72
CA GLY A 426 -6.59 5.20 16.12
C GLY A 426 -6.95 6.68 16.24
N THR A 427 -8.09 7.09 15.73
CA THR A 427 -8.51 8.49 15.76
C THR A 427 -8.81 8.96 17.19
N LEU A 428 -9.43 8.10 18.00
CA LEU A 428 -9.71 8.40 19.40
C LEU A 428 -8.42 8.68 20.18
N ALA A 429 -7.41 7.80 20.08
CA ALA A 429 -6.12 7.96 20.76
C ALA A 429 -5.39 9.22 20.30
N TYR A 430 -5.40 9.50 19.00
CA TYR A 430 -4.71 10.66 18.43
C TYR A 430 -5.22 11.99 19.00
N PHE A 431 -6.54 12.14 19.16
CA PHE A 431 -7.16 13.37 19.64
C PHE A 431 -7.40 13.40 21.15
N CYS A 432 -7.46 12.22 21.80
CA CYS A 432 -7.54 12.14 23.26
C CYS A 432 -6.25 12.61 23.92
N GLU A 433 -5.09 12.32 23.31
CA GLU A 433 -3.77 12.47 23.94
C GLU A 433 -3.67 11.75 25.29
N CYS A 434 -4.53 10.75 25.52
CA CYS A 434 -4.60 9.88 26.69
C CYS A 434 -4.32 8.42 26.30
N ALA A 435 -4.22 7.52 27.29
CA ALA A 435 -4.01 6.10 27.03
C ALA A 435 -5.30 5.43 26.56
N VAL A 436 -5.48 5.26 25.24
CA VAL A 436 -6.58 4.48 24.65
C VAL A 436 -6.08 3.08 24.33
N VAL A 437 -6.72 2.06 24.89
CA VAL A 437 -6.35 0.66 24.71
C VAL A 437 -7.52 -0.18 24.20
N ASP A 438 -7.21 -1.27 23.53
CA ASP A 438 -8.14 -2.36 23.24
C ASP A 438 -7.47 -3.71 23.55
N GLY A 439 -8.21 -4.81 23.38
CA GLY A 439 -7.66 -6.15 23.60
C GLY A 439 -6.56 -6.59 22.63
N LEU A 440 -6.24 -5.79 21.62
CA LEU A 440 -5.25 -6.11 20.59
C LEU A 440 -4.02 -5.20 20.66
N ALA A 441 -4.18 -3.96 21.12
CA ALA A 441 -3.10 -2.98 21.25
C ALA A 441 -2.27 -3.19 22.52
N ASP A 442 -2.89 -3.64 23.61
CA ASP A 442 -2.23 -3.92 24.89
C ASP A 442 -1.49 -5.26 24.84
N ARG A 443 -0.17 -5.23 25.04
CA ARG A 443 0.67 -6.42 25.00
C ARG A 443 0.37 -7.41 26.13
N GLY A 444 -0.14 -6.96 27.25
CA GLY A 444 -0.55 -7.81 28.36
C GLY A 444 -1.70 -8.74 27.98
N TYR A 445 -2.71 -8.22 27.26
CA TYR A 445 -3.78 -9.04 26.69
C TYR A 445 -3.30 -9.93 25.54
N LEU A 446 -2.32 -9.49 24.78
CA LEU A 446 -1.79 -10.24 23.64
C LEU A 446 -0.87 -11.40 24.06
N ALA A 447 -0.20 -11.32 25.19
CA ALA A 447 0.77 -12.31 25.66
C ALA A 447 0.20 -13.74 25.81
N PRO A 448 -0.98 -13.96 26.40
CA PRO A 448 -1.64 -15.28 26.44
C PRO A 448 -1.97 -15.82 25.05
N GLU A 449 -2.42 -14.98 24.15
CA GLU A 449 -2.79 -15.37 22.77
C GLU A 449 -1.57 -15.77 21.94
N ILE A 450 -0.44 -15.06 22.10
CA ILE A 450 0.84 -15.45 21.49
C ILE A 450 1.23 -16.86 21.95
N ARG A 451 1.14 -17.17 23.24
CA ARG A 451 1.47 -18.50 23.78
C ARG A 451 0.55 -19.57 23.23
N LYS A 452 -0.77 -19.35 23.29
CA LYS A 452 -1.77 -20.23 22.74
C LYS A 452 -1.49 -20.54 21.26
N ARG A 453 -1.21 -19.51 20.46
CA ARG A 453 -0.90 -19.68 19.03
C ARG A 453 0.37 -20.50 18.78
N ILE A 454 1.39 -20.32 19.61
CA ILE A 454 2.62 -21.12 19.54
C ILE A 454 2.33 -22.60 19.83
N ASP A 455 1.48 -22.87 20.81
CA ASP A 455 1.19 -24.23 21.26
C ASP A 455 0.22 -24.98 20.32
N GLU A 456 -0.72 -24.29 19.71
CA GLU A 456 -1.68 -24.84 18.74
C GLU A 456 -1.09 -24.98 17.32
N ALA A 457 0.00 -24.29 17.01
CA ALA A 457 0.59 -24.30 15.67
C ALA A 457 1.31 -25.64 15.37
N GLY A 458 1.30 -26.04 14.09
CA GLY A 458 2.10 -27.17 13.62
C GLY A 458 3.61 -26.95 13.86
N PRO A 459 4.43 -28.01 13.86
CA PRO A 459 5.83 -27.99 14.34
C PRO A 459 6.71 -26.89 13.71
N VAL A 460 6.57 -26.65 12.41
CA VAL A 460 7.34 -25.63 11.68
C VAL A 460 6.93 -24.24 12.12
N THR A 461 5.63 -23.96 12.11
CA THR A 461 5.08 -22.65 12.50
C THR A 461 5.38 -22.35 13.96
N SER A 462 5.19 -23.31 14.87
CA SER A 462 5.55 -23.19 16.29
C SER A 462 7.02 -22.84 16.48
N SER A 463 7.93 -23.52 15.75
CA SER A 463 9.36 -23.20 15.82
C SER A 463 9.68 -21.80 15.34
N VAL A 464 9.06 -21.33 14.25
CA VAL A 464 9.24 -19.97 13.73
C VAL A 464 8.70 -18.92 14.72
N LEU A 465 7.51 -19.14 15.28
CA LEU A 465 6.91 -18.24 16.27
C LEU A 465 7.76 -18.19 17.55
N ARG A 466 8.23 -19.34 18.06
CA ARG A 466 9.15 -19.37 19.22
C ARG A 466 10.45 -18.60 18.96
N ALA A 467 10.98 -18.68 17.73
CA ALA A 467 12.17 -17.90 17.36
C ALA A 467 11.85 -16.39 17.30
N ASN A 468 10.69 -16.02 16.75
CA ASN A 468 10.24 -14.62 16.69
C ASN A 468 10.07 -14.02 18.09
N TYR A 469 9.43 -14.74 18.99
CA TYR A 469 9.08 -14.26 20.33
C TYR A 469 10.09 -14.67 21.42
N ARG A 470 11.29 -15.09 21.04
CA ARG A 470 12.30 -15.56 22.00
C ARG A 470 12.67 -14.53 23.07
N ASN A 471 12.70 -13.27 22.71
CA ASN A 471 13.07 -12.17 23.62
C ASN A 471 11.84 -11.42 24.15
N PHE A 472 10.63 -11.92 23.87
CA PHE A 472 9.40 -11.30 24.32
C PHE A 472 9.26 -11.44 25.85
N THR A 473 9.12 -10.31 26.51
CA THR A 473 8.84 -10.25 27.95
C THR A 473 7.33 -9.98 28.10
N PRO A 474 6.57 -10.92 28.67
CA PRO A 474 5.15 -10.70 28.97
C PRO A 474 5.00 -9.55 29.97
N THR A 475 4.02 -8.71 29.74
CA THR A 475 3.56 -7.67 30.68
C THR A 475 2.18 -8.06 31.20
N GLU A 476 1.82 -7.52 32.35
CA GLU A 476 0.42 -7.59 32.82
C GLU A 476 -0.42 -6.65 31.98
N PRO A 477 -1.72 -7.00 31.76
CA PRO A 477 -2.67 -6.08 31.14
C PRO A 477 -2.72 -4.75 31.87
N ARG A 478 -2.83 -3.66 31.10
CA ARG A 478 -2.90 -2.33 31.68
C ARG A 478 -4.19 -2.15 32.46
N GLU A 479 -4.12 -1.56 33.64
CA GLU A 479 -5.31 -1.15 34.40
C GLU A 479 -6.10 -0.11 33.60
N VAL A 480 -7.40 -0.25 33.59
CA VAL A 480 -8.33 0.58 32.82
C VAL A 480 -9.19 1.36 33.81
N ASP A 481 -9.14 2.68 33.71
CA ASP A 481 -9.92 3.58 34.59
C ASP A 481 -11.31 3.86 34.05
N TYR A 482 -11.46 3.81 32.70
CA TYR A 482 -12.73 4.09 32.03
C TYR A 482 -12.95 3.09 30.88
N VAL A 483 -14.23 2.86 30.56
CA VAL A 483 -14.63 2.06 29.39
C VAL A 483 -15.55 2.89 28.50
N LEU A 484 -15.25 2.91 27.20
CA LEU A 484 -16.14 3.43 26.18
C LEU A 484 -17.05 2.30 25.68
N HIS A 485 -18.34 2.59 25.59
CA HIS A 485 -19.33 1.71 25.01
C HIS A 485 -19.94 2.33 23.76
N ARG A 486 -20.15 1.51 22.72
CA ARG A 486 -20.90 1.90 21.53
C ARG A 486 -22.33 1.42 21.66
N VAL A 487 -23.26 2.37 21.67
CA VAL A 487 -24.70 2.10 21.80
C VAL A 487 -25.41 2.50 20.50
N MET A 488 -26.26 1.61 19.99
CA MET A 488 -26.96 1.86 18.72
C MET A 488 -28.06 2.93 18.92
N GLY A 489 -28.19 3.77 17.89
CA GLY A 489 -29.12 4.90 17.88
C GLY A 489 -28.50 6.20 18.44
N PRO A 490 -29.19 7.33 18.28
CA PRO A 490 -28.73 8.63 18.77
C PRO A 490 -28.78 8.67 20.31
N GLY A 491 -27.73 9.24 20.90
CA GLY A 491 -27.66 9.48 22.35
C GLY A 491 -28.40 10.74 22.79
N PRO A 492 -28.57 10.92 24.12
CA PRO A 492 -29.20 12.11 24.68
C PRO A 492 -28.37 13.38 24.43
N ASP A 493 -27.05 13.27 24.37
CA ASP A 493 -26.15 14.34 24.01
C ASP A 493 -25.65 14.16 22.58
N PRO A 494 -26.00 15.06 21.64
CA PRO A 494 -25.55 14.97 20.25
C PRO A 494 -24.02 15.02 20.08
N ALA A 495 -23.27 15.55 21.06
CA ALA A 495 -21.82 15.60 21.01
C ALA A 495 -21.16 14.21 21.02
N TRP A 496 -21.82 13.21 21.55
CA TRP A 496 -21.34 11.83 21.58
C TRP A 496 -21.85 10.97 20.41
N ASN A 497 -22.67 11.52 19.52
CA ASN A 497 -23.17 10.80 18.37
C ASN A 497 -22.07 10.56 17.32
N ILE A 498 -22.10 9.38 16.72
CA ILE A 498 -21.23 8.95 15.63
C ILE A 498 -22.08 8.52 14.44
N ASP A 499 -21.58 8.81 13.23
CA ASP A 499 -22.23 8.49 11.98
C ASP A 499 -21.20 8.06 10.92
N SER A 500 -21.55 7.05 10.15
CA SER A 500 -20.72 6.49 9.09
C SER A 500 -21.59 5.92 7.97
N PRO A 501 -21.14 5.97 6.70
CA PRO A 501 -21.82 5.26 5.61
C PRO A 501 -21.81 3.73 5.75
N TRP A 502 -21.00 3.19 6.66
CA TRP A 502 -20.82 1.75 6.87
C TRP A 502 -21.82 1.14 7.84
N THR A 503 -22.22 1.88 8.88
CA THR A 503 -23.07 1.36 9.95
C THR A 503 -24.27 2.28 10.21
N GLU A 504 -25.26 1.76 10.91
CA GLU A 504 -26.32 2.60 11.45
C GLU A 504 -25.78 3.62 12.45
N PRO A 505 -26.41 4.80 12.59
CA PRO A 505 -26.05 5.79 13.59
C PRO A 505 -25.98 5.21 15.00
N ALA A 506 -25.01 5.66 15.77
CA ALA A 506 -24.78 5.22 17.14
C ALA A 506 -24.28 6.40 17.99
N HIS A 507 -24.08 6.18 19.28
CA HIS A 507 -23.39 7.12 20.16
C HIS A 507 -22.40 6.36 21.05
N LEU A 508 -21.41 7.07 21.56
CA LEU A 508 -20.50 6.54 22.58
C LEU A 508 -20.95 7.00 23.95
N THR A 509 -20.71 6.17 24.95
CA THR A 509 -20.82 6.52 26.38
C THR A 509 -19.52 6.15 27.06
N ILE A 510 -19.17 6.87 28.12
CA ILE A 510 -17.99 6.62 28.95
C ILE A 510 -18.43 6.32 30.37
N GLU A 511 -17.89 5.26 30.96
CA GLU A 511 -18.18 4.84 32.32
C GLU A 511 -16.85 4.59 33.07
N PRO A 512 -16.71 5.06 34.33
CA PRO A 512 -15.58 4.70 35.17
C PRO A 512 -15.63 3.21 35.50
N VAL A 513 -14.47 2.60 35.68
CA VAL A 513 -14.33 1.23 36.20
C VAL A 513 -14.22 1.34 37.72
N ASP A 514 -15.15 0.66 38.45
CA ASP A 514 -15.16 0.63 39.92
C ASP A 514 -14.00 -0.16 40.52
#